data_9805e3cefbd0e6668093bde51354754d
#
_entry.id   9805e3cefbd0e6668093bde51354754d
#
_cell.length_a   1.000
_cell.length_b   1.000
_cell.length_c   1.000
_cell.angle_alpha   90.00
_cell.angle_beta   90.00
_cell.angle_gamma   90.00
#
_symmetry.space_group_name_H-M   'P 1'
#
loop_
_entity.id
_entity.type
_entity.pdbx_description
1 polymer ?
#
loop_
_entity_poly.entity_id
_entity_poly.type
_entity_poly.pdbx_seq_one_letter_code
_entity_poly.pdbx_strand_id
1 'polypeptide(L)'
;MSIQYTKIVEKLPSSVPFVGPEAQERNLKQIFKARIGANESVFGPSLKATLAMQNEIIKTWKYGDPENFELKHALAKKHMVEPENIVVGEGIDGLLGYLVRLLIEKGDNVVTTDGAYPTFNYHVEGFGGQLHKIPFKNDTEDLENLLIKVRETSAKILYISNNRQHYFLPLQRLSSFSYSSLSQENLLSTYNVDLKLKI
;
A
#
# COMPACT_ATOMS: atom_id res chain seq x y z
N MET A 1 4.92 37.02 0.41
CA MET A 1 6.07 36.07 0.47
C MET A 1 5.62 34.77 -0.12
N SER A 2 6.29 34.25 -1.15
CA SER A 2 6.02 32.92 -1.70
C SER A 2 6.73 31.88 -0.84
N ILE A 3 6.03 30.81 -0.47
CA ILE A 3 6.64 29.68 0.23
C ILE A 3 7.55 28.96 -0.77
N GLN A 4 8.79 28.74 -0.40
CA GLN A 4 9.72 27.95 -1.22
C GLN A 4 9.64 26.51 -0.79
N TYR A 5 9.17 25.63 -1.69
CA TYR A 5 9.12 24.19 -1.49
C TYR A 5 10.49 23.55 -1.73
N THR A 6 10.65 22.32 -1.24
CA THR A 6 11.82 21.51 -1.58
C THR A 6 11.73 21.03 -3.03
N LYS A 7 12.90 20.79 -3.65
CA LYS A 7 12.95 20.27 -5.04
C LYS A 7 12.21 18.93 -5.23
N ILE A 8 12.07 18.14 -4.18
CA ILE A 8 11.29 16.90 -4.20
C ILE A 8 9.81 17.23 -4.31
N VAL A 9 9.31 18.13 -3.45
CA VAL A 9 7.90 18.53 -3.44
C VAL A 9 7.49 19.25 -4.71
N GLU A 10 8.37 20.07 -5.28
CA GLU A 10 8.12 20.76 -6.57
C GLU A 10 7.88 19.80 -7.75
N LYS A 11 8.41 18.58 -7.67
CA LYS A 11 8.24 17.54 -8.70
C LYS A 11 6.98 16.68 -8.51
N LEU A 12 6.38 16.72 -7.34
CA LEU A 12 5.18 15.94 -7.07
C LEU A 12 3.98 16.53 -7.80
N PRO A 13 3.01 15.68 -8.23
CA PRO A 13 1.74 16.16 -8.75
C PRO A 13 1.05 17.09 -7.75
N SER A 14 0.48 18.18 -8.23
CA SER A 14 -0.30 19.11 -7.39
C SER A 14 -1.66 18.55 -6.95
N SER A 15 -2.10 17.46 -7.57
CA SER A 15 -3.34 16.75 -7.23
C SER A 15 -3.07 15.54 -6.36
N VAL A 16 -4.04 15.21 -5.49
CA VAL A 16 -3.99 13.97 -4.73
C VAL A 16 -3.99 12.74 -5.66
N PRO A 17 -3.24 11.68 -5.35
CA PRO A 17 -3.14 10.50 -6.21
C PRO A 17 -4.48 9.79 -6.46
N PHE A 18 -5.36 9.82 -5.46
CA PHE A 18 -6.69 9.23 -5.52
C PHE A 18 -7.77 10.29 -5.65
N VAL A 19 -8.56 10.22 -6.71
CA VAL A 19 -9.72 11.10 -6.92
C VAL A 19 -10.97 10.33 -6.53
N GLY A 20 -11.52 10.63 -5.36
CA GLY A 20 -12.73 9.98 -4.84
C GLY A 20 -13.97 10.25 -5.69
N PRO A 21 -15.01 9.38 -5.58
CA PRO A 21 -16.26 9.54 -6.33
C PRO A 21 -16.94 10.88 -6.08
N GLU A 22 -16.83 11.44 -4.88
CA GLU A 22 -17.42 12.75 -4.54
C GLU A 22 -16.80 13.88 -5.37
N ALA A 23 -15.51 13.86 -5.61
CA ALA A 23 -14.83 14.85 -6.45
C ALA A 23 -15.25 14.70 -7.92
N GLN A 24 -15.40 13.47 -8.38
CA GLN A 24 -15.89 13.18 -9.72
C GLN A 24 -17.34 13.62 -9.91
N GLU A 25 -18.24 13.32 -8.95
CA GLU A 25 -19.64 13.76 -8.94
C GLU A 25 -19.75 15.29 -8.99
N ARG A 26 -18.93 16.01 -8.19
CA ARG A 26 -18.88 17.48 -8.23
C ARG A 26 -18.44 18.01 -9.59
N ASN A 27 -17.42 17.42 -10.20
CA ASN A 27 -16.90 17.83 -11.49
C ASN A 27 -17.90 17.55 -12.62
N LEU A 28 -18.57 16.41 -12.57
CA LEU A 28 -19.59 16.01 -13.54
C LEU A 28 -20.94 16.66 -13.29
N LYS A 29 -21.14 17.28 -12.12
CA LYS A 29 -22.44 17.81 -11.64
C LYS A 29 -23.55 16.75 -11.68
N GLN A 30 -23.19 15.51 -11.40
CA GLN A 30 -24.07 14.35 -11.46
C GLN A 30 -23.70 13.35 -10.36
N ILE A 31 -24.71 12.82 -9.67
CA ILE A 31 -24.55 11.74 -8.68
C ILE A 31 -24.48 10.40 -9.43
N PHE A 32 -23.54 9.57 -9.07
CA PHE A 32 -23.43 8.22 -9.61
C PHE A 32 -24.62 7.36 -9.23
N LYS A 33 -25.20 6.66 -10.20
CA LYS A 33 -26.25 5.67 -9.96
C LYS A 33 -25.77 4.47 -9.16
N ALA A 34 -24.50 4.13 -9.29
CA ALA A 34 -23.84 3.07 -8.53
C ALA A 34 -22.36 3.43 -8.32
N ARG A 35 -21.85 3.16 -7.12
CA ARG A 35 -20.43 3.31 -6.77
C ARG A 35 -19.80 1.92 -6.77
N ILE A 36 -19.15 1.56 -7.86
CA ILE A 36 -18.48 0.26 -8.03
C ILE A 36 -16.96 0.36 -8.07
N GLY A 37 -16.44 1.60 -8.04
CA GLY A 37 -15.01 1.88 -7.91
C GLY A 37 -14.56 1.89 -6.45
N ALA A 38 -13.27 2.09 -6.22
CA ALA A 38 -12.65 2.21 -4.90
C ALA A 38 -12.83 1.00 -3.95
N ASN A 39 -13.34 -0.12 -4.42
CA ASN A 39 -13.58 -1.35 -3.63
C ASN A 39 -14.45 -1.13 -2.36
N GLU A 40 -15.36 -0.17 -2.40
CA GLU A 40 -16.30 0.07 -1.30
C GLU A 40 -17.29 -1.08 -1.17
N SER A 41 -17.58 -1.48 0.08
CA SER A 41 -18.61 -2.49 0.34
C SER A 41 -20.00 -1.87 0.30
N VAL A 42 -20.77 -2.17 -0.74
CA VAL A 42 -22.17 -1.71 -0.87
C VAL A 42 -23.10 -2.30 0.20
N PHE A 43 -22.67 -3.34 0.90
CA PHE A 43 -23.44 -3.97 1.99
C PHE A 43 -23.30 -3.22 3.31
N GLY A 44 -22.38 -2.25 3.39
CA GLY A 44 -22.10 -1.53 4.62
C GLY A 44 -21.50 -2.40 5.73
N PRO A 45 -21.39 -1.87 6.96
CA PRO A 45 -20.89 -2.60 8.11
C PRO A 45 -21.92 -3.62 8.62
N SER A 46 -21.45 -4.69 9.28
CA SER A 46 -22.36 -5.61 9.96
C SER A 46 -23.12 -4.92 11.11
N LEU A 47 -24.32 -5.38 11.42
CA LEU A 47 -25.10 -4.85 12.53
C LEU A 47 -24.32 -4.92 13.86
N LYS A 48 -23.58 -6.01 14.08
CA LYS A 48 -22.73 -6.17 15.27
C LYS A 48 -21.65 -5.08 15.36
N ALA A 49 -20.99 -4.77 14.24
CA ALA A 49 -19.99 -3.70 14.19
C ALA A 49 -20.64 -2.32 14.44
N THR A 50 -21.80 -2.06 13.83
CA THR A 50 -22.54 -0.81 14.01
C THR A 50 -22.91 -0.58 15.48
N LEU A 51 -23.45 -1.59 16.15
CA LEU A 51 -23.81 -1.50 17.57
C LEU A 51 -22.58 -1.29 18.46
N ALA A 52 -21.46 -1.97 18.18
CA ALA A 52 -20.22 -1.77 18.91
C ALA A 52 -19.70 -0.32 18.76
N MET A 53 -19.70 0.23 17.55
CA MET A 53 -19.31 1.62 17.29
C MET A 53 -20.22 2.63 18.03
N GLN A 54 -21.54 2.40 18.01
CA GLN A 54 -22.49 3.25 18.74
C GLN A 54 -22.24 3.28 20.24
N ASN A 55 -21.89 2.15 20.84
CA ASN A 55 -21.58 2.07 22.28
C ASN A 55 -20.26 2.77 22.63
N GLU A 56 -19.32 2.84 21.71
CA GLU A 56 -18.01 3.47 21.93
C GLU A 56 -17.99 4.98 21.60
N ILE A 57 -18.99 5.51 20.89
CA ILE A 57 -18.99 6.89 20.42
C ILE A 57 -18.87 7.93 21.57
N ILE A 58 -19.41 7.61 22.72
CA ILE A 58 -19.32 8.48 23.91
C ILE A 58 -17.90 8.57 24.48
N LYS A 59 -17.00 7.68 24.06
CA LYS A 59 -15.61 7.63 24.52
C LYS A 59 -14.64 8.29 23.54
N THR A 60 -15.11 8.78 22.38
CA THR A 60 -14.24 9.32 21.31
C THR A 60 -13.52 10.63 21.70
N TRP A 61 -13.84 11.22 22.84
CA TRP A 61 -13.09 12.35 23.41
C TRP A 61 -11.72 11.93 23.97
N LYS A 62 -11.49 10.63 24.18
CA LYS A 62 -10.19 10.08 24.62
C LYS A 62 -9.32 9.83 23.41
N TYR A 63 -8.00 9.93 23.60
CA TYR A 63 -7.06 9.36 22.64
C TYR A 63 -7.25 7.84 22.57
N GLY A 64 -7.08 7.28 21.38
CA GLY A 64 -6.99 5.84 21.22
C GLY A 64 -5.75 5.26 21.89
N ASP A 65 -5.74 3.95 22.10
CA ASP A 65 -4.56 3.23 22.56
C ASP A 65 -3.45 3.30 21.49
N PRO A 66 -2.29 3.94 21.76
CA PRO A 66 -1.22 4.08 20.77
C PRO A 66 -0.57 2.75 20.38
N GLU A 67 -0.68 1.73 21.23
CA GLU A 67 -0.16 0.38 20.94
C GLU A 67 -1.15 -0.45 20.10
N ASN A 68 -2.43 -0.03 20.01
CA ASN A 68 -3.51 -0.79 19.38
C ASN A 68 -3.60 -2.24 19.91
N PHE A 69 -3.38 -2.43 21.22
CA PHE A 69 -3.18 -3.73 21.85
C PHE A 69 -4.31 -4.73 21.52
N GLU A 70 -5.56 -4.36 21.83
CA GLU A 70 -6.70 -5.25 21.63
C GLU A 70 -6.90 -5.60 20.15
N LEU A 71 -6.73 -4.60 19.25
CA LEU A 71 -6.87 -4.80 17.82
C LEU A 71 -5.80 -5.73 17.27
N LYS A 72 -4.52 -5.53 17.66
CA LYS A 72 -3.41 -6.40 17.24
C LYS A 72 -3.62 -7.84 17.71
N HIS A 73 -4.03 -8.05 18.95
CA HIS A 73 -4.29 -9.39 19.48
C HIS A 73 -5.48 -10.07 18.77
N ALA A 74 -6.54 -9.32 18.48
CA ALA A 74 -7.69 -9.85 17.73
C ALA A 74 -7.30 -10.26 16.31
N LEU A 75 -6.50 -9.44 15.62
CA LEU A 75 -5.98 -9.72 14.27
C LEU A 75 -4.99 -10.89 14.30
N ALA A 76 -4.08 -10.92 15.27
CA ALA A 76 -3.11 -12.00 15.46
C ALA A 76 -3.80 -13.35 15.60
N LYS A 77 -4.81 -13.42 16.48
CA LYS A 77 -5.64 -14.63 16.64
C LYS A 77 -6.34 -15.04 15.34
N LYS A 78 -6.89 -14.07 14.61
CA LYS A 78 -7.59 -14.33 13.34
C LYS A 78 -6.67 -14.87 12.25
N HIS A 79 -5.46 -14.33 12.16
CA HIS A 79 -4.49 -14.66 11.11
C HIS A 79 -3.47 -15.70 11.54
N MET A 80 -3.55 -16.20 12.78
CA MET A 80 -2.62 -17.20 13.34
C MET A 80 -1.15 -16.76 13.28
N VAL A 81 -0.91 -15.50 13.67
CA VAL A 81 0.41 -14.88 13.76
C VAL A 81 0.58 -14.24 15.13
N GLU A 82 1.79 -13.81 15.49
CA GLU A 82 2.05 -13.07 16.73
C GLU A 82 1.63 -11.59 16.59
N PRO A 83 1.19 -10.92 17.68
CA PRO A 83 0.81 -9.50 17.65
C PRO A 83 1.93 -8.57 17.13
N GLU A 84 3.18 -8.94 17.36
CA GLU A 84 4.39 -8.23 16.89
C GLU A 84 4.53 -8.24 15.37
N ASN A 85 3.85 -9.17 14.69
CA ASN A 85 3.84 -9.26 13.24
C ASN A 85 2.76 -8.37 12.60
N ILE A 86 2.04 -7.58 13.42
CA ILE A 86 0.95 -6.73 12.95
C ILE A 86 1.30 -5.26 13.16
N VAL A 87 1.23 -4.51 12.07
CA VAL A 87 1.31 -3.06 12.07
C VAL A 87 -0.06 -2.48 11.75
N VAL A 88 -0.51 -1.53 12.55
CA VAL A 88 -1.76 -0.79 12.36
C VAL A 88 -1.43 0.64 11.98
N GLY A 89 -2.14 1.20 11.00
CA GLY A 89 -1.96 2.57 10.53
C GLY A 89 -3.22 3.12 9.88
N GLU A 90 -3.10 4.29 9.27
CA GLU A 90 -4.18 5.05 8.64
C GLU A 90 -4.57 4.44 7.28
N GLY A 91 -5.02 3.19 7.29
CA GLY A 91 -5.32 2.44 6.08
C GLY A 91 -4.07 2.04 5.30
N ILE A 92 -4.28 1.48 4.10
CA ILE A 92 -3.18 1.01 3.26
C ILE A 92 -2.26 2.16 2.83
N ASP A 93 -2.78 3.34 2.59
CA ASP A 93 -2.01 4.49 2.14
C ASP A 93 -0.96 4.91 3.18
N GLY A 94 -1.36 5.03 4.45
CA GLY A 94 -0.44 5.32 5.54
C GLY A 94 0.61 4.22 5.73
N LEU A 95 0.19 2.95 5.67
CA LEU A 95 1.09 1.82 5.79
C LEU A 95 2.12 1.75 4.65
N LEU A 96 1.72 2.08 3.41
CA LEU A 96 2.62 2.21 2.27
C LEU A 96 3.64 3.34 2.49
N GLY A 97 3.19 4.47 3.04
CA GLY A 97 4.06 5.57 3.41
C GLY A 97 5.10 5.18 4.46
N TYR A 98 4.70 4.44 5.50
CA TYR A 98 5.63 3.93 6.51
C TYR A 98 6.64 2.95 5.91
N LEU A 99 6.19 2.05 5.02
CA LEU A 99 7.09 1.12 4.35
C LEU A 99 8.15 1.85 3.51
N VAL A 100 7.72 2.82 2.71
CA VAL A 100 8.64 3.61 1.89
C VAL A 100 9.61 4.38 2.78
N ARG A 101 9.13 5.05 3.83
CA ARG A 101 9.97 5.77 4.79
C ARG A 101 11.00 4.86 5.47
N LEU A 102 10.64 3.60 5.74
CA LEU A 102 11.51 2.63 6.39
C LEU A 102 12.62 2.13 5.46
N LEU A 103 12.31 1.95 4.17
CA LEU A 103 13.17 1.19 3.25
C LEU A 103 13.83 2.04 2.17
N ILE A 104 13.33 3.25 1.87
CA ILE A 104 13.76 4.06 0.72
C ILE A 104 14.48 5.32 1.18
N GLU A 105 15.66 5.52 0.64
CA GLU A 105 16.41 6.76 0.69
C GLU A 105 16.43 7.45 -0.67
N LYS A 106 16.85 8.72 -0.66
CA LYS A 106 16.97 9.50 -1.90
C LYS A 106 17.90 8.81 -2.90
N GLY A 107 17.37 8.52 -4.08
CA GLY A 107 18.10 7.87 -5.18
C GLY A 107 17.97 6.36 -5.21
N ASP A 108 17.36 5.72 -4.21
CA ASP A 108 17.07 4.29 -4.26
C ASP A 108 16.09 3.97 -5.38
N ASN A 109 16.32 2.87 -6.09
CA ASN A 109 15.49 2.41 -7.18
C ASN A 109 14.35 1.53 -6.67
N VAL A 110 13.15 1.77 -7.20
CA VAL A 110 11.93 0.99 -6.96
C VAL A 110 11.32 0.61 -8.30
N VAL A 111 10.97 -0.65 -8.45
CA VAL A 111 10.31 -1.17 -9.66
C VAL A 111 8.84 -1.46 -9.35
N THR A 112 7.96 -1.10 -10.25
CA THR A 112 6.52 -1.38 -10.17
C THR A 112 5.91 -1.46 -11.57
N THR A 113 4.63 -1.80 -11.64
CA THR A 113 3.88 -1.76 -12.89
C THR A 113 3.35 -0.36 -13.17
N ASP A 114 3.37 0.04 -14.44
CA ASP A 114 2.72 1.28 -14.88
C ASP A 114 1.20 1.13 -14.76
N GLY A 115 0.56 2.05 -14.05
CA GLY A 115 -0.85 1.92 -13.67
C GLY A 115 -1.10 1.19 -12.35
N ALA A 116 -0.04 0.76 -11.63
CA ALA A 116 -0.15 0.28 -10.25
C ALA A 116 -0.69 1.37 -9.30
N TYR A 117 -0.93 0.99 -8.07
CA TYR A 117 -1.56 1.84 -7.07
C TYR A 117 -0.84 3.20 -6.91
N PRO A 118 -1.47 4.31 -7.28
CA PRO A 118 -0.77 5.60 -7.47
C PRO A 118 -0.24 6.20 -6.17
N THR A 119 -0.87 5.90 -5.02
CA THR A 119 -0.43 6.42 -3.72
C THR A 119 0.94 5.88 -3.33
N PHE A 120 1.24 4.60 -3.64
CA PHE A 120 2.58 4.05 -3.44
C PHE A 120 3.63 4.84 -4.24
N ASN A 121 3.35 5.08 -5.52
CA ASN A 121 4.24 5.85 -6.39
C ASN A 121 4.51 7.25 -5.82
N TYR A 122 3.45 7.91 -5.35
CA TYR A 122 3.54 9.23 -4.72
C TYR A 122 4.45 9.22 -3.47
N HIS A 123 4.35 8.20 -2.63
CA HIS A 123 5.23 8.04 -1.48
C HIS A 123 6.69 7.84 -1.90
N VAL A 124 6.96 6.96 -2.86
CA VAL A 124 8.34 6.72 -3.34
C VAL A 124 8.97 8.01 -3.86
N GLU A 125 8.29 8.73 -4.73
CA GLU A 125 8.76 10.01 -5.27
C GLU A 125 8.89 11.06 -4.18
N GLY A 126 7.95 11.11 -3.22
CA GLY A 126 7.93 12.03 -2.08
C GLY A 126 9.10 11.82 -1.11
N PHE A 127 9.64 10.62 -1.02
CA PHE A 127 10.86 10.32 -0.25
C PHE A 127 12.14 10.38 -1.11
N GLY A 128 12.02 10.73 -2.39
CA GLY A 128 13.15 10.92 -3.31
C GLY A 128 13.66 9.63 -3.93
N GLY A 129 12.91 8.54 -3.86
CA GLY A 129 13.19 7.31 -4.61
C GLY A 129 12.97 7.50 -6.12
N GLN A 130 13.54 6.61 -6.90
CA GLN A 130 13.43 6.58 -8.36
C GLN A 130 12.51 5.43 -8.77
N LEU A 131 11.38 5.76 -9.41
CA LEU A 131 10.41 4.78 -9.91
C LEU A 131 10.76 4.33 -11.32
N HIS A 132 10.80 3.01 -11.50
CA HIS A 132 10.89 2.33 -12.78
C HIS A 132 9.60 1.55 -13.01
N LYS A 133 8.83 1.95 -14.02
CA LYS A 133 7.51 1.40 -14.30
C LYS A 133 7.54 0.51 -15.52
N ILE A 134 6.93 -0.66 -15.43
CA ILE A 134 6.78 -1.63 -16.52
C ILE A 134 5.30 -1.71 -16.90
N PRO A 135 4.94 -1.57 -18.18
CA PRO A 135 3.55 -1.70 -18.61
C PRO A 135 2.96 -3.08 -18.32
N PHE A 136 1.63 -3.13 -18.15
CA PHE A 136 0.89 -4.40 -18.17
C PHE A 136 1.06 -5.10 -19.51
N LYS A 137 1.06 -6.44 -19.46
CA LYS A 137 1.05 -7.30 -20.64
C LYS A 137 -0.25 -8.14 -20.60
N ASN A 138 -1.12 -7.92 -21.59
CA ASN A 138 -2.43 -8.57 -21.63
C ASN A 138 -3.25 -8.37 -20.34
N ASP A 139 -3.33 -7.13 -19.86
CA ASP A 139 -4.03 -6.74 -18.64
C ASP A 139 -3.54 -7.47 -17.35
N THR A 140 -2.34 -8.01 -17.38
CA THR A 140 -1.70 -8.66 -16.23
C THR A 140 -0.31 -8.10 -15.97
N GLU A 141 0.20 -8.33 -14.76
CA GLU A 141 1.57 -7.97 -14.39
C GLU A 141 2.59 -8.71 -15.25
N ASP A 142 3.50 -7.98 -15.89
CA ASP A 142 4.62 -8.57 -16.65
C ASP A 142 5.78 -8.89 -15.70
N LEU A 143 5.66 -10.00 -14.99
CA LEU A 143 6.64 -10.42 -13.97
C LEU A 143 8.05 -10.61 -14.55
N GLU A 144 8.16 -11.05 -15.80
CA GLU A 144 9.45 -11.24 -16.47
C GLU A 144 10.19 -9.92 -16.64
N ASN A 145 9.53 -8.93 -17.25
CA ASN A 145 10.12 -7.60 -17.44
C ASN A 145 10.28 -6.83 -16.13
N LEU A 146 9.41 -7.02 -15.15
CA LEU A 146 9.60 -6.48 -13.79
C LEU A 146 10.90 -7.01 -13.17
N LEU A 147 11.17 -8.32 -13.22
CA LEU A 147 12.38 -8.92 -12.68
C LEU A 147 13.65 -8.51 -13.45
N ILE A 148 13.57 -8.39 -14.79
CA ILE A 148 14.65 -7.85 -15.60
C ILE A 148 14.99 -6.43 -15.13
N LYS A 149 13.98 -5.57 -15.01
CA LYS A 149 14.16 -4.19 -14.58
C LYS A 149 14.74 -4.08 -13.15
N VAL A 150 14.30 -4.95 -12.24
CA VAL A 150 14.87 -5.05 -10.88
C VAL A 150 16.39 -5.29 -10.95
N ARG A 151 16.84 -6.24 -11.78
CA ARG A 151 18.26 -6.57 -11.92
C ARG A 151 19.04 -5.43 -12.57
N GLU A 152 18.51 -4.83 -13.65
CA GLU A 152 19.13 -3.72 -14.36
C GLU A 152 19.35 -2.50 -13.46
N THR A 153 18.40 -2.20 -12.60
CA THR A 153 18.43 -1.01 -11.75
C THR A 153 18.99 -1.27 -10.36
N SER A 154 19.27 -2.53 -10.02
CA SER A 154 19.55 -2.93 -8.64
C SER A 154 18.48 -2.41 -7.66
N ALA A 155 17.21 -2.53 -8.04
CA ALA A 155 16.11 -1.97 -7.29
C ALA A 155 16.07 -2.55 -5.86
N LYS A 156 15.74 -1.70 -4.90
CA LYS A 156 15.62 -2.07 -3.49
C LYS A 156 14.27 -2.69 -3.14
N ILE A 157 13.23 -2.28 -3.89
CA ILE A 157 11.86 -2.78 -3.74
C ILE A 157 11.30 -3.12 -5.13
N LEU A 158 10.62 -4.25 -5.20
CA LEU A 158 9.65 -4.58 -6.24
C LEU A 158 8.26 -4.50 -5.61
N TYR A 159 7.40 -3.61 -6.12
CA TYR A 159 6.02 -3.49 -5.72
C TYR A 159 5.09 -4.02 -6.80
N ILE A 160 4.23 -4.97 -6.43
CA ILE A 160 3.21 -5.56 -7.28
C ILE A 160 1.84 -5.33 -6.63
N SER A 161 0.95 -4.67 -7.35
CA SER A 161 -0.43 -4.44 -6.94
C SER A 161 -1.32 -5.47 -7.62
N ASN A 162 -1.65 -6.55 -6.94
CA ASN A 162 -2.66 -7.47 -7.42
C ASN A 162 -4.05 -6.98 -6.97
N ASN A 163 -5.07 -7.08 -7.81
CA ASN A 163 -6.45 -6.64 -7.54
C ASN A 163 -7.07 -7.19 -6.24
N ARG A 164 -6.42 -8.13 -5.57
CA ARG A 164 -6.87 -8.73 -4.32
C ARG A 164 -5.96 -8.48 -3.13
N GLN A 165 -4.66 -8.15 -3.34
CA GLN A 165 -3.69 -7.93 -2.26
C GLN A 165 -2.46 -7.15 -2.78
N HIS A 166 -1.85 -6.36 -1.91
CA HIS A 166 -0.60 -5.67 -2.18
C HIS A 166 0.59 -6.54 -1.75
N TYR A 167 1.53 -6.77 -2.64
CA TYR A 167 2.73 -7.56 -2.37
C TYR A 167 3.98 -6.68 -2.39
N PHE A 168 4.83 -6.87 -1.38
CA PHE A 168 6.14 -6.24 -1.29
C PHE A 168 7.21 -7.32 -1.25
N LEU A 169 8.19 -7.20 -2.09
CA LEU A 169 9.36 -8.05 -2.08
C LEU A 169 10.60 -7.20 -1.77
N PRO A 170 11.12 -7.23 -0.52
CA PRO A 170 12.41 -6.65 -0.21
C PRO A 170 13.50 -7.50 -0.89
N LEU A 171 14.29 -6.87 -1.76
CA LEU A 171 15.17 -7.56 -2.70
C LEU A 171 16.53 -7.99 -2.15
N GLN A 172 16.81 -7.72 -0.88
CA GLN A 172 18.07 -8.17 -0.24
C GLN A 172 18.29 -9.70 -0.25
N ARG A 173 17.27 -10.48 -0.66
CA ARG A 173 17.31 -11.95 -0.70
C ARG A 173 17.10 -12.56 -2.10
N LEU A 174 17.09 -11.77 -3.17
CA LEU A 174 16.74 -12.26 -4.52
C LEU A 174 17.87 -12.99 -5.28
N SER A 175 19.04 -13.16 -4.70
CA SER A 175 20.11 -13.93 -5.36
C SER A 175 19.76 -15.41 -5.63
N SER A 176 18.65 -15.92 -5.10
CA SER A 176 18.21 -17.32 -5.24
C SER A 176 16.84 -17.50 -5.90
N PHE A 177 16.19 -16.42 -6.39
CA PHE A 177 14.85 -16.52 -6.98
C PHE A 177 14.87 -16.92 -8.45
N SER A 178 14.19 -18.03 -8.77
CA SER A 178 13.84 -18.42 -10.14
C SER A 178 12.41 -18.00 -10.47
N TYR A 179 12.10 -17.77 -11.74
CA TYR A 179 10.75 -17.44 -12.24
C TYR A 179 9.67 -18.44 -11.79
N SER A 180 10.03 -19.72 -11.64
CA SER A 180 9.16 -20.80 -11.18
C SER A 180 8.68 -20.65 -9.73
N SER A 181 9.35 -19.82 -8.91
CA SER A 181 8.95 -19.56 -7.52
C SER A 181 7.95 -18.41 -7.37
N LEU A 182 7.61 -17.70 -8.45
CA LEU A 182 6.65 -16.59 -8.48
C LEU A 182 5.26 -16.97 -9.00
N SER A 183 4.92 -18.27 -9.07
CA SER A 183 3.55 -18.68 -9.38
C SER A 183 2.59 -18.17 -8.29
N GLN A 184 1.35 -17.82 -8.68
CA GLN A 184 0.35 -17.24 -7.74
C GLN A 184 0.13 -18.10 -6.49
N GLU A 185 0.28 -19.42 -6.58
CA GLU A 185 0.14 -20.35 -5.44
C GLU A 185 1.35 -20.27 -4.49
N ASN A 186 2.56 -20.05 -5.00
CA ASN A 186 3.78 -19.94 -4.21
C ASN A 186 3.96 -18.56 -3.56
N LEU A 187 3.40 -17.49 -4.14
CA LEU A 187 3.38 -16.16 -3.53
C LEU A 187 2.53 -16.13 -2.25
N LEU A 188 1.51 -16.96 -2.15
CA LEU A 188 0.64 -17.06 -0.97
C LEU A 188 1.21 -17.95 0.15
N SER A 189 2.10 -18.91 -0.17
CA SER A 189 2.58 -19.91 0.79
C SER A 189 3.98 -19.67 1.34
N THR A 190 4.79 -18.82 0.69
CA THR A 190 6.24 -18.77 0.98
C THR A 190 6.67 -17.53 1.78
N TYR A 191 5.79 -16.55 2.01
CA TYR A 191 6.15 -15.32 2.73
C TYR A 191 5.39 -15.14 4.03
N ASN A 192 5.74 -15.95 5.02
CA ASN A 192 5.89 -15.42 6.37
C ASN A 192 7.06 -14.44 6.32
N VAL A 193 6.78 -13.19 5.99
CA VAL A 193 7.78 -12.12 6.14
C VAL A 193 7.93 -11.93 7.64
N ASP A 194 8.93 -12.58 8.20
CA ASP A 194 9.40 -12.36 9.55
C ASP A 194 10.07 -10.97 9.57
N LEU A 195 9.26 -9.92 9.45
CA LEU A 195 9.65 -8.54 9.69
C LEU A 195 9.85 -8.38 11.20
N LYS A 196 10.92 -8.96 11.73
CA LYS A 196 11.45 -8.56 13.03
C LYS A 196 11.98 -7.14 12.88
N LEU A 197 11.08 -6.17 12.95
CA LEU A 197 11.45 -4.78 13.18
C LEU A 197 12.08 -4.71 14.58
N LYS A 198 13.41 -4.71 14.66
CA LYS A 198 14.09 -4.19 15.83
C LYS A 198 13.92 -2.66 15.75
N ILE A 199 12.97 -2.13 16.51
CA ILE A 199 12.94 -0.72 16.88
C ILE A 199 13.93 -0.53 18.02
#